data_7d2b1994ad2c1362a6c7a5a8a926ef14
#
_entry.id   7d2b1994ad2c1362a6c7a5a8a926ef14
#
_cell.length_a   1.000
_cell.length_b   1.000
_cell.length_c   1.000
_cell.angle_alpha   90.00
_cell.angle_beta   90.00
_cell.angle_gamma   90.00
#
_symmetry.space_group_name_H-M   'P 1'
#
loop_
_entity.id
_entity.type
_entity.pdbx_description
1 polymer ?
#
loop_
_entity_poly.entity_id
_entity_poly.type
_entity_poly.pdbx_seq_one_letter_code
_entity_poly.pdbx_strand_id
1 'polypeptide(L)'
;MQKLLSEPQSLPSGGTLTARRFLQLGMMMGGSPSNFASLHSILSTAFLHDDENEFTRAFLKYMDNSEPFDEHPIYFWLHESIYADGDRFSPTNWSANEAYEAKVRTPSEYDYKLTSSLASDDRPTLFFGEMVFPWMTEDYVECGGLGCTALANNLAQKVDWGRLYDADHMKTVLGDGRTRSAAAVYYDDIYVDFDICMEVTGPGGPLEKTKVYITNDYQHSGLRDSGSQIFSKLHGMASGSVRTPS
;
A
#
# COMPACT_ATOMS: atom_id res chain seq x y z
N MET A 1 18.49 8.90 2.31
CA MET A 1 18.44 8.54 0.88
C MET A 1 19.83 8.57 0.21
N GLN A 2 20.55 9.70 0.21
CA GLN A 2 21.87 9.82 -0.47
C GLN A 2 22.86 8.72 -0.06
N LYS A 3 22.98 8.43 1.24
CA LYS A 3 23.82 7.33 1.75
C LYS A 3 23.45 5.98 1.12
N LEU A 4 22.17 5.64 1.07
CA LEU A 4 21.70 4.36 0.54
C LEU A 4 21.81 4.26 -1.00
N LEU A 5 21.78 5.38 -1.70
CA LEU A 5 22.03 5.41 -3.15
C LEU A 5 23.51 5.16 -3.47
N SER A 6 24.42 5.64 -2.62
CA SER A 6 25.87 5.47 -2.82
C SER A 6 26.37 4.14 -2.24
N GLU A 7 25.79 3.68 -1.14
CA GLU A 7 26.30 2.53 -0.37
C GLU A 7 25.15 1.76 0.28
N PRO A 8 24.51 0.80 -0.42
CA PRO A 8 23.54 -0.11 0.17
C PRO A 8 24.12 -0.87 1.36
N GLN A 9 23.31 -1.13 2.37
CA GLN A 9 23.75 -1.71 3.63
C GLN A 9 23.27 -3.15 3.78
N SER A 10 24.12 -4.02 4.33
CA SER A 10 23.68 -5.37 4.72
C SER A 10 22.80 -5.30 5.97
N LEU A 11 21.70 -6.03 5.96
CA LEU A 11 20.81 -6.16 7.11
C LEU A 11 21.19 -7.36 7.99
N PRO A 12 20.83 -7.35 9.28
CA PRO A 12 21.18 -8.43 10.21
C PRO A 12 20.67 -9.82 9.81
N SER A 13 19.51 -9.92 9.17
CA SER A 13 18.93 -11.19 8.69
C SER A 13 19.52 -11.67 7.35
N GLY A 14 20.27 -10.82 6.65
CA GLY A 14 20.95 -11.15 5.39
C GLY A 14 20.42 -10.43 4.15
N GLY A 15 19.36 -9.66 4.24
CA GLY A 15 18.87 -8.82 3.14
C GLY A 15 19.73 -7.57 2.95
N THR A 16 19.38 -6.79 1.93
CA THR A 16 20.09 -5.54 1.59
C THR A 16 19.15 -4.34 1.77
N LEU A 17 19.53 -3.38 2.61
CA LEU A 17 18.87 -2.10 2.69
C LEU A 17 19.37 -1.22 1.56
N THR A 18 18.58 -1.12 0.52
CA THR A 18 18.76 -0.19 -0.60
C THR A 18 17.90 1.06 -0.41
N ALA A 19 18.11 2.09 -1.23
CA ALA A 19 17.25 3.28 -1.23
C ALA A 19 15.78 2.92 -1.54
N ARG A 20 15.54 2.01 -2.49
CA ARG A 20 14.19 1.56 -2.87
C ARG A 20 13.51 0.74 -1.77
N ARG A 21 14.24 -0.13 -1.08
CA ARG A 21 13.74 -0.87 0.09
C ARG A 21 13.38 0.08 1.24
N PHE A 22 14.19 1.10 1.49
CA PHE A 22 13.88 2.12 2.48
C PHE A 22 12.55 2.83 2.19
N LEU A 23 12.22 3.09 0.93
CA LEU A 23 10.96 3.73 0.56
C LEU A 23 9.72 2.85 0.77
N GLN A 24 9.90 1.53 0.93
CA GLN A 24 8.81 0.62 1.29
C GLN A 24 8.26 0.87 2.71
N LEU A 25 8.97 1.60 3.56
CA LEU A 25 8.42 2.06 4.85
C LEU A 25 7.11 2.85 4.68
N GLY A 26 6.86 3.40 3.50
CA GLY A 26 5.60 4.07 3.19
C GLY A 26 4.37 3.18 3.36
N MET A 27 4.52 1.87 3.17
CA MET A 27 3.48 0.89 3.44
C MET A 27 2.95 0.95 4.88
N MET A 28 3.77 1.33 5.84
CA MET A 28 3.36 1.41 7.24
C MET A 28 2.64 2.71 7.59
N MET A 29 2.81 3.76 6.80
CA MET A 29 2.35 5.12 7.15
C MET A 29 0.84 5.28 7.10
N GLY A 30 0.14 4.52 6.26
CA GLY A 30 -1.31 4.63 6.08
C GLY A 30 -2.16 4.02 7.20
N GLY A 31 -1.57 3.26 8.12
CA GLY A 31 -2.32 2.56 9.14
C GLY A 31 -2.91 3.49 10.21
N SER A 32 -2.12 4.45 10.70
CA SER A 32 -2.52 5.37 11.78
C SER A 32 -1.67 6.64 11.74
N PRO A 33 -2.20 7.81 12.14
CA PRO A 33 -1.42 9.06 12.26
C PRO A 33 -0.17 8.95 13.14
N SER A 34 -0.18 8.07 14.14
CA SER A 34 1.00 7.81 15.01
C SER A 34 2.20 7.23 14.26
N ASN A 35 1.99 6.63 13.09
CA ASN A 35 3.06 6.02 12.30
C ASN A 35 4.02 7.06 11.71
N PHE A 36 3.54 8.26 11.42
CA PHE A 36 4.41 9.38 11.00
C PHE A 36 5.35 9.80 12.12
N ALA A 37 4.86 9.89 13.36
CA ALA A 37 5.70 10.20 14.51
C ALA A 37 6.73 9.10 14.79
N SER A 38 6.35 7.85 14.61
CA SER A 38 7.25 6.70 14.72
C SER A 38 8.35 6.74 13.66
N LEU A 39 8.02 7.01 12.41
CA LEU A 39 8.99 7.19 11.33
C LEU A 39 9.96 8.33 11.63
N HIS A 40 9.45 9.48 12.07
CA HIS A 40 10.29 10.61 12.47
C HIS A 40 11.28 10.23 13.58
N SER A 41 10.81 9.54 14.60
CA SER A 41 11.65 9.08 15.71
C SER A 41 12.77 8.14 15.25
N ILE A 42 12.45 7.19 14.37
CA ILE A 42 13.45 6.25 13.81
C ILE A 42 14.49 6.99 12.96
N LEU A 43 14.06 7.90 12.11
CA LEU A 43 14.97 8.68 11.27
C LEU A 43 15.90 9.57 12.08
N SER A 44 15.38 10.16 13.18
CA SER A 44 16.19 11.00 14.08
C SER A 44 17.32 10.24 14.78
N THR A 45 17.24 8.91 14.83
CA THR A 45 18.26 8.05 15.46
C THR A 45 18.98 7.15 14.45
N ALA A 46 18.83 7.44 13.16
CA ALA A 46 19.35 6.57 12.10
C ALA A 46 20.88 6.54 12.06
N PHE A 47 21.56 7.64 12.39
CA PHE A 47 23.03 7.74 12.30
C PHE A 47 23.69 7.73 13.67
N LEU A 48 24.94 7.23 13.72
CA LEU A 48 25.71 7.13 14.96
C LEU A 48 26.15 8.49 15.52
N HIS A 49 26.41 9.43 14.65
CA HIS A 49 26.88 10.78 14.98
C HIS A 49 26.36 11.77 13.95
N ASP A 50 26.61 13.04 14.17
CA ASP A 50 26.20 14.12 13.26
C ASP A 50 26.91 14.08 11.87
N ASP A 51 27.86 13.17 11.68
CA ASP A 51 28.60 13.01 10.42
C ASP A 51 27.86 12.19 9.34
N GLU A 52 26.74 11.56 9.70
CA GLU A 52 25.86 10.78 8.81
C GLU A 52 26.60 9.66 8.01
N ASN A 53 27.76 9.21 8.49
CA ASN A 53 28.58 8.23 7.76
C ASN A 53 28.25 6.78 8.11
N GLU A 54 27.66 6.53 9.28
CA GLU A 54 27.37 5.18 9.74
C GLU A 54 25.96 5.08 10.35
N PHE A 55 25.18 4.14 9.83
CA PHE A 55 23.87 3.85 10.42
C PHE A 55 24.01 3.15 11.77
N THR A 56 23.12 3.51 12.70
CA THR A 56 23.04 2.80 13.98
C THR A 56 22.57 1.36 13.75
N ARG A 57 23.09 0.45 14.58
CA ARG A 57 22.60 -0.93 14.60
C ARG A 57 21.10 -1.01 14.90
N ALA A 58 20.59 -0.10 15.73
CA ALA A 58 19.17 -0.01 16.06
C ALA A 58 18.33 0.31 14.83
N PHE A 59 18.76 1.26 14.01
CA PHE A 59 18.10 1.58 12.76
C PHE A 59 18.13 0.41 11.78
N LEU A 60 19.29 -0.22 11.56
CA LEU A 60 19.38 -1.37 10.65
C LEU A 60 18.51 -2.54 11.10
N LYS A 61 18.45 -2.80 12.41
CA LYS A 61 17.55 -3.83 12.95
C LYS A 61 16.07 -3.45 12.85
N TYR A 62 15.75 -2.18 13.00
CA TYR A 62 14.39 -1.70 12.75
C TYR A 62 14.00 -1.94 11.29
N MET A 63 14.85 -1.57 10.35
CA MET A 63 14.62 -1.79 8.92
C MET A 63 14.45 -3.28 8.60
N ASP A 64 15.24 -4.12 9.20
CA ASP A 64 15.21 -5.57 9.06
C ASP A 64 13.87 -6.19 9.53
N ASN A 65 13.29 -5.62 10.59
CA ASN A 65 12.07 -6.13 11.23
C ASN A 65 10.78 -5.40 10.78
N SER A 66 10.88 -4.29 10.07
CA SER A 66 9.70 -3.44 9.79
C SER A 66 8.91 -3.86 8.58
N GLU A 67 9.45 -4.75 7.77
CA GLU A 67 8.85 -5.10 6.49
C GLU A 67 8.36 -6.54 6.50
N PRO A 68 7.05 -6.75 6.38
CA PRO A 68 6.44 -8.06 6.54
C PRO A 68 6.77 -9.07 5.43
N PHE A 69 7.45 -8.64 4.37
CA PHE A 69 7.78 -9.51 3.23
C PHE A 69 8.78 -10.60 3.59
N ASP A 70 9.74 -10.33 4.48
CA ASP A 70 10.70 -11.33 4.93
C ASP A 70 10.05 -12.38 5.85
N GLU A 71 9.06 -11.98 6.66
CA GLU A 71 8.33 -12.90 7.53
C GLU A 71 7.16 -13.60 6.81
N HIS A 72 6.60 -12.94 5.80
CA HIS A 72 5.44 -13.40 5.05
C HIS A 72 5.65 -13.31 3.53
N PRO A 73 6.65 -14.01 2.96
CA PRO A 73 6.99 -13.89 1.54
C PRO A 73 5.85 -14.28 0.58
N ILE A 74 4.90 -15.09 1.04
CA ILE A 74 3.70 -15.43 0.27
C ILE A 74 2.86 -14.19 -0.07
N TYR A 75 2.88 -13.17 0.79
CA TYR A 75 2.22 -11.90 0.52
C TYR A 75 2.80 -11.21 -0.72
N PHE A 76 4.13 -11.17 -0.84
CA PHE A 76 4.82 -10.67 -2.02
C PHE A 76 4.49 -11.50 -3.27
N TRP A 77 4.58 -12.83 -3.20
CA TRP A 77 4.38 -13.68 -4.38
C TRP A 77 2.98 -13.61 -4.95
N LEU A 78 1.96 -13.51 -4.10
CA LEU A 78 0.56 -13.49 -4.52
C LEU A 78 0.00 -12.07 -4.73
N HIS A 79 0.77 -11.04 -4.43
CA HIS A 79 0.27 -9.66 -4.45
C HIS A 79 -0.27 -9.24 -5.83
N GLU A 80 0.42 -9.62 -6.92
CA GLU A 80 -0.05 -9.29 -8.27
C GLU A 80 -1.47 -9.81 -8.57
N SER A 81 -1.90 -10.88 -7.91
CA SER A 81 -3.24 -11.44 -8.10
C SER A 81 -4.36 -10.48 -7.66
N ILE A 82 -4.09 -9.53 -6.76
CA ILE A 82 -5.11 -8.58 -6.30
C ILE A 82 -5.54 -7.57 -7.37
N TYR A 83 -4.69 -7.34 -8.37
CA TYR A 83 -4.99 -6.45 -9.48
C TYR A 83 -5.76 -7.13 -10.62
N ALA A 84 -5.88 -8.47 -10.59
CA ALA A 84 -6.50 -9.25 -11.65
C ALA A 84 -7.99 -9.48 -11.39
N ASP A 85 -8.84 -9.19 -12.40
CA ASP A 85 -10.27 -9.49 -12.40
C ASP A 85 -10.72 -9.88 -13.81
N GLY A 86 -10.56 -11.14 -14.14
CA GLY A 86 -10.79 -11.66 -15.48
C GLY A 86 -9.82 -11.08 -16.52
N ASP A 87 -10.26 -11.03 -17.76
CA ASP A 87 -9.41 -10.60 -18.88
C ASP A 87 -9.10 -9.09 -18.87
N ARG A 88 -9.87 -8.31 -18.12
CA ARG A 88 -9.79 -6.84 -18.16
C ARG A 88 -8.45 -6.30 -17.64
N PHE A 89 -7.85 -6.96 -16.64
CA PHE A 89 -6.63 -6.54 -15.97
C PHE A 89 -5.57 -7.64 -15.98
N SER A 90 -5.46 -8.36 -17.08
CA SER A 90 -4.59 -9.52 -17.22
C SER A 90 -3.80 -9.45 -18.54
N PRO A 91 -2.47 -9.67 -18.51
CA PRO A 91 -1.65 -9.87 -17.31
C PRO A 91 -1.47 -8.58 -16.51
N THR A 92 -1.22 -8.70 -15.20
CA THR A 92 -0.95 -7.55 -14.32
C THR A 92 0.43 -6.95 -14.56
N ASN A 93 1.38 -7.78 -14.96
CA ASN A 93 2.72 -7.44 -15.46
C ASN A 93 3.51 -6.51 -14.52
N TRP A 94 3.43 -6.75 -13.21
CA TRP A 94 4.02 -5.88 -12.20
C TRP A 94 3.43 -4.46 -12.23
N SER A 95 2.13 -4.36 -12.01
CA SER A 95 1.35 -3.12 -12.19
C SER A 95 1.95 -1.89 -11.49
N ALA A 96 2.45 -2.04 -10.27
CA ALA A 96 3.09 -0.94 -9.55
C ALA A 96 4.39 -0.49 -10.23
N ASN A 97 5.19 -1.43 -10.74
CA ASN A 97 6.42 -1.12 -11.45
C ASN A 97 6.14 -0.41 -12.78
N GLU A 98 5.16 -0.88 -13.55
CA GLU A 98 4.74 -0.22 -14.79
C GLU A 98 4.28 1.22 -14.54
N ALA A 99 3.48 1.44 -13.49
CA ALA A 99 3.02 2.76 -13.09
C ALA A 99 4.20 3.67 -12.66
N TYR A 100 5.14 3.14 -11.87
CA TYR A 100 6.32 3.88 -11.45
C TYR A 100 7.20 4.26 -12.66
N GLU A 101 7.55 3.29 -13.51
CA GLU A 101 8.36 3.52 -14.71
C GLU A 101 7.72 4.56 -15.66
N ALA A 102 6.40 4.54 -15.79
CA ALA A 102 5.68 5.55 -16.56
C ALA A 102 5.82 6.97 -15.97
N LYS A 103 5.84 7.09 -14.64
CA LYS A 103 6.00 8.37 -13.93
C LYS A 103 7.42 8.92 -14.01
N VAL A 104 8.45 8.07 -14.01
CA VAL A 104 9.85 8.49 -14.00
C VAL A 104 10.51 8.59 -15.38
N ARG A 105 9.78 8.31 -16.47
CA ARG A 105 10.28 8.47 -17.87
C ARG A 105 10.70 9.89 -18.20
N THR A 106 10.11 10.88 -17.53
CA THR A 106 10.56 12.28 -17.55
C THR A 106 10.97 12.68 -16.14
N PRO A 107 11.93 13.60 -15.96
CA PRO A 107 12.30 14.08 -14.64
C PRO A 107 11.06 14.50 -13.83
N SER A 108 10.82 13.87 -12.70
CA SER A 108 9.63 14.09 -11.89
C SER A 108 9.93 13.91 -10.40
N GLU A 109 9.02 14.40 -9.56
CA GLU A 109 9.08 14.21 -8.10
C GLU A 109 8.97 12.75 -7.66
N TYR A 110 8.51 11.85 -8.53
CA TYR A 110 8.43 10.41 -8.25
C TYR A 110 9.78 9.70 -8.39
N ASP A 111 10.76 10.29 -9.10
CA ASP A 111 12.09 9.71 -9.22
C ASP A 111 12.91 9.99 -7.97
N TYR A 112 12.96 9.02 -7.06
CA TYR A 112 13.71 9.14 -5.81
C TYR A 112 15.24 9.29 -6.04
N LYS A 113 15.77 8.83 -7.16
CA LYS A 113 17.20 8.99 -7.49
C LYS A 113 17.49 10.44 -7.84
N LEU A 114 16.60 11.06 -8.61
CA LEU A 114 16.70 12.47 -8.96
C LEU A 114 16.47 13.37 -7.75
N THR A 115 15.37 13.18 -7.01
CA THR A 115 15.04 14.01 -5.86
C THR A 115 16.08 13.92 -4.75
N SER A 116 16.70 12.76 -4.56
CA SER A 116 17.75 12.57 -3.56
C SER A 116 19.11 13.14 -3.97
N SER A 117 19.37 13.32 -5.27
CA SER A 117 20.60 13.90 -5.79
C SER A 117 20.62 15.43 -5.76
N LEU A 118 19.45 16.06 -5.71
CA LEU A 118 19.28 17.52 -5.70
C LEU A 118 19.30 18.03 -4.24
N ALA A 119 20.48 18.00 -3.61
CA ALA A 119 20.68 18.39 -2.21
C ALA A 119 20.27 19.85 -1.87
N SER A 120 19.96 20.68 -2.87
CA SER A 120 19.49 22.06 -2.72
C SER A 120 18.00 22.22 -2.98
N ASP A 121 17.28 21.15 -3.23
CA ASP A 121 15.87 21.18 -3.59
C ASP A 121 15.02 20.73 -2.40
N ASP A 122 14.13 21.62 -1.93
CA ASP A 122 13.20 21.37 -0.81
C ASP A 122 12.09 20.33 -1.18
N ARG A 123 12.19 19.65 -2.31
CA ARG A 123 11.22 18.63 -2.70
C ARG A 123 11.30 17.41 -1.79
N PRO A 124 10.16 16.95 -1.26
CA PRO A 124 10.14 15.76 -0.44
C PRO A 124 10.46 14.50 -1.26
N THR A 125 11.17 13.55 -0.65
CA THR A 125 11.25 12.20 -1.17
C THR A 125 9.92 11.49 -0.91
N LEU A 126 9.25 11.02 -1.96
CA LEU A 126 8.00 10.30 -1.86
C LEU A 126 8.27 8.82 -1.54
N PHE A 127 7.54 8.29 -0.58
CA PHE A 127 7.59 6.88 -0.21
C PHE A 127 6.67 6.05 -1.10
N PHE A 128 6.96 4.76 -1.21
CA PHE A 128 6.05 3.79 -1.84
C PHE A 128 4.89 3.47 -0.90
N GLY A 129 3.72 3.15 -1.47
CA GLY A 129 2.58 2.64 -0.72
C GLY A 129 2.61 1.12 -0.57
N GLU A 130 1.44 0.51 -0.37
CA GLU A 130 1.25 -0.94 -0.34
C GLU A 130 1.34 -1.52 -1.76
N MET A 131 2.55 -1.72 -2.22
CA MET A 131 2.83 -2.21 -3.57
C MET A 131 4.08 -3.09 -3.60
N VAL A 132 4.13 -4.00 -4.56
CA VAL A 132 5.28 -4.88 -4.78
C VAL A 132 5.95 -4.59 -6.11
N PHE A 133 7.25 -4.86 -6.15
CA PHE A 133 8.08 -4.59 -7.31
C PHE A 133 8.97 -5.80 -7.64
N PRO A 134 9.31 -6.06 -8.91
CA PRO A 134 10.15 -7.19 -9.28
C PRO A 134 11.54 -7.19 -8.62
N TRP A 135 12.10 -6.01 -8.34
CA TRP A 135 13.40 -5.87 -7.68
C TRP A 135 13.42 -6.31 -6.21
N MET A 136 12.27 -6.54 -5.59
CA MET A 136 12.21 -7.01 -4.20
C MET A 136 12.83 -8.39 -4.04
N THR A 137 12.87 -9.19 -5.11
CA THR A 137 13.58 -10.48 -5.11
C THR A 137 15.10 -10.35 -4.99
N GLU A 138 15.65 -9.16 -5.19
CA GLU A 138 17.08 -8.86 -5.03
C GLU A 138 17.40 -8.33 -3.63
N ASP A 139 16.51 -7.53 -3.05
CA ASP A 139 16.73 -6.81 -1.80
C ASP A 139 16.28 -7.61 -0.57
N TYR A 140 15.29 -8.50 -0.72
CA TYR A 140 14.72 -9.33 0.33
C TYR A 140 15.11 -10.79 0.15
N VAL A 141 15.74 -11.38 1.16
CA VAL A 141 16.24 -12.77 1.08
C VAL A 141 15.11 -13.76 0.80
N GLU A 142 14.03 -13.65 1.54
CA GLU A 142 12.91 -14.60 1.48
C GLU A 142 12.11 -14.47 0.17
N CYS A 143 12.05 -13.26 -0.39
CA CYS A 143 11.33 -13.04 -1.67
C CYS A 143 12.08 -13.63 -2.87
N GLY A 144 13.40 -13.68 -2.84
CA GLY A 144 14.26 -14.15 -3.95
C GLY A 144 14.66 -15.62 -3.88
N GLY A 145 14.43 -16.32 -2.74
CA GLY A 145 14.93 -17.68 -2.51
C GLY A 145 14.21 -18.76 -3.32
N LEU A 146 14.87 -19.90 -3.53
CA LEU A 146 14.30 -21.19 -3.99
C LEU A 146 13.37 -21.14 -5.22
N GLY A 147 13.68 -20.29 -6.21
CA GLY A 147 12.85 -20.17 -7.43
C GLY A 147 11.63 -19.26 -7.28
N CYS A 148 11.51 -18.55 -6.18
CA CYS A 148 10.40 -17.64 -5.89
C CYS A 148 10.33 -16.47 -6.88
N THR A 149 11.45 -15.99 -7.39
CA THR A 149 11.50 -15.01 -8.49
C THR A 149 10.75 -15.51 -9.73
N ALA A 150 10.95 -16.77 -10.12
CA ALA A 150 10.25 -17.36 -11.26
C ALA A 150 8.74 -17.50 -10.98
N LEU A 151 8.35 -17.89 -9.76
CA LEU A 151 6.95 -17.97 -9.36
C LEU A 151 6.27 -16.59 -9.44
N ALA A 152 6.87 -15.56 -8.85
CA ALA A 152 6.32 -14.21 -8.86
C ALA A 152 6.17 -13.66 -10.29
N ASN A 153 7.18 -13.85 -11.15
CA ASN A 153 7.11 -13.47 -12.56
C ASN A 153 6.01 -14.22 -13.33
N ASN A 154 5.86 -15.53 -13.09
CA ASN A 154 4.80 -16.31 -13.71
C ASN A 154 3.41 -15.83 -13.30
N LEU A 155 3.23 -15.44 -12.04
CA LEU A 155 1.96 -14.89 -11.56
C LEU A 155 1.67 -13.52 -12.16
N ALA A 156 2.66 -12.63 -12.23
CA ALA A 156 2.50 -11.32 -12.85
C ALA A 156 2.17 -11.40 -14.35
N GLN A 157 2.67 -12.44 -15.04
CA GLN A 157 2.42 -12.68 -16.48
C GLN A 157 1.23 -13.58 -16.76
N LYS A 158 0.53 -14.07 -15.75
CA LYS A 158 -0.64 -14.94 -15.92
C LYS A 158 -1.79 -14.19 -16.58
N VAL A 159 -2.37 -14.79 -17.62
CA VAL A 159 -3.44 -14.19 -18.45
C VAL A 159 -4.83 -14.77 -18.21
N ASP A 160 -4.94 -15.92 -17.55
CA ASP A 160 -6.18 -16.67 -17.38
C ASP A 160 -6.76 -16.52 -15.96
N TRP A 161 -6.81 -15.31 -15.44
CA TRP A 161 -7.46 -15.03 -14.17
C TRP A 161 -8.98 -15.12 -14.28
N GLY A 162 -9.61 -15.78 -13.30
CA GLY A 162 -11.08 -15.77 -13.19
C GLY A 162 -11.60 -14.40 -12.73
N ARG A 163 -12.86 -14.10 -13.03
CA ARG A 163 -13.54 -12.94 -12.45
C ARG A 163 -13.80 -13.16 -10.98
N LEU A 164 -13.45 -12.19 -10.16
CA LEU A 164 -13.70 -12.19 -8.71
C LEU A 164 -15.03 -11.52 -8.36
N TYR A 165 -15.43 -10.52 -9.14
CA TYR A 165 -16.58 -9.67 -8.85
C TYR A 165 -17.61 -9.70 -9.98
N ASP A 166 -18.87 -9.93 -9.60
CA ASP A 166 -20.04 -9.80 -10.48
C ASP A 166 -20.80 -8.53 -10.15
N ALA A 167 -20.46 -7.44 -10.83
CA ALA A 167 -21.03 -6.12 -10.62
C ALA A 167 -22.55 -6.09 -10.86
N ASP A 168 -23.08 -6.82 -11.84
CA ASP A 168 -24.49 -6.85 -12.17
C ASP A 168 -25.28 -7.63 -11.12
N HIS A 169 -24.72 -8.73 -10.63
CA HIS A 169 -25.30 -9.47 -9.52
C HIS A 169 -25.34 -8.64 -8.23
N MET A 170 -24.23 -7.94 -7.91
CA MET A 170 -24.19 -7.05 -6.75
C MET A 170 -25.25 -5.94 -6.85
N LYS A 171 -25.39 -5.27 -7.98
CA LYS A 171 -26.45 -4.28 -8.24
C LYS A 171 -27.84 -4.86 -8.01
N THR A 172 -28.10 -6.06 -8.49
CA THR A 172 -29.39 -6.74 -8.35
C THR A 172 -29.70 -7.05 -6.90
N VAL A 173 -28.75 -7.67 -6.18
CA VAL A 173 -28.93 -8.09 -4.77
C VAL A 173 -29.11 -6.90 -3.84
N LEU A 174 -28.38 -5.81 -4.04
CA LEU A 174 -28.53 -4.59 -3.25
C LEU A 174 -29.75 -3.78 -3.65
N GLY A 175 -30.13 -3.83 -4.94
CA GLY A 175 -31.28 -3.09 -5.49
C GLY A 175 -32.62 -3.64 -5.06
N ASP A 176 -32.74 -4.96 -4.77
CA ASP A 176 -33.99 -5.58 -4.33
C ASP A 176 -34.35 -5.29 -2.86
N GLY A 177 -33.45 -4.67 -2.11
CA GLY A 177 -33.66 -4.22 -0.73
C GLY A 177 -33.64 -5.32 0.34
N ARG A 178 -33.46 -6.60 -0.03
CA ARG A 178 -33.35 -7.70 0.93
C ARG A 178 -31.99 -7.67 1.64
N THR A 179 -30.93 -7.31 0.91
CA THR A 179 -29.60 -7.11 1.46
C THR A 179 -29.34 -5.63 1.68
N ARG A 180 -28.88 -5.28 2.87
CA ARG A 180 -28.56 -3.91 3.23
C ARG A 180 -27.09 -3.81 3.54
N SER A 181 -26.43 -2.78 3.03
CA SER A 181 -25.01 -2.57 3.21
C SER A 181 -24.70 -1.15 3.67
N ALA A 182 -23.63 -1.02 4.44
CA ALA A 182 -23.02 0.25 4.78
C ALA A 182 -21.51 0.08 4.80
N ALA A 183 -20.78 1.10 4.38
CA ALA A 183 -19.33 1.12 4.31
C ALA A 183 -18.77 2.39 4.96
N ALA A 184 -17.65 2.27 5.67
CA ALA A 184 -16.83 3.41 6.03
C ALA A 184 -15.87 3.68 4.88
N VAL A 185 -15.78 4.94 4.47
CA VAL A 185 -14.82 5.42 3.48
C VAL A 185 -14.04 6.56 4.14
N TYR A 186 -12.72 6.39 4.21
CA TYR A 186 -11.84 7.36 4.86
C TYR A 186 -11.28 8.31 3.82
N TYR A 187 -11.48 9.61 4.02
CA TYR A 187 -11.11 10.62 3.05
C TYR A 187 -9.59 10.72 2.83
N ASP A 188 -8.81 10.55 3.90
CA ASP A 188 -7.35 10.62 3.88
C ASP A 188 -6.68 9.22 3.86
N ASP A 189 -7.40 8.19 3.40
CA ASP A 189 -6.86 6.83 3.27
C ASP A 189 -5.81 6.79 2.15
N ILE A 190 -4.57 6.41 2.50
CA ILE A 190 -3.48 6.30 1.52
C ILE A 190 -3.30 4.88 0.96
N TYR A 191 -4.10 3.91 1.39
CA TYR A 191 -4.14 2.56 0.81
C TYR A 191 -5.29 2.39 -0.16
N VAL A 192 -6.45 2.96 0.17
CA VAL A 192 -7.66 2.81 -0.63
C VAL A 192 -8.09 4.19 -1.11
N ASP A 193 -7.96 4.42 -2.40
CA ASP A 193 -8.25 5.69 -3.05
C ASP A 193 -9.71 6.11 -2.84
N PHE A 194 -9.91 7.34 -2.37
CA PHE A 194 -11.22 7.89 -2.05
C PHE A 194 -12.11 8.00 -3.30
N ASP A 195 -11.57 8.51 -4.41
CA ASP A 195 -12.34 8.74 -5.63
C ASP A 195 -12.80 7.41 -6.24
N ILE A 196 -11.93 6.38 -6.23
CA ILE A 196 -12.30 5.02 -6.66
C ILE A 196 -13.37 4.42 -5.74
N CYS A 197 -13.29 4.62 -4.42
CA CYS A 197 -14.35 4.21 -3.50
C CYS A 197 -15.69 4.87 -3.86
N MET A 198 -15.67 6.16 -4.20
CA MET A 198 -16.88 6.89 -4.57
C MET A 198 -17.42 6.50 -5.95
N GLU A 199 -16.57 6.10 -6.90
CA GLU A 199 -17.01 5.51 -8.16
C GLU A 199 -17.74 4.18 -7.95
N VAL A 200 -17.23 3.33 -7.06
CA VAL A 200 -17.82 2.02 -6.75
C VAL A 200 -19.17 2.16 -6.02
N THR A 201 -19.28 3.12 -5.10
CA THR A 201 -20.45 3.32 -4.24
C THR A 201 -21.39 4.43 -4.72
N GLY A 202 -20.98 5.22 -5.68
CA GLY A 202 -21.73 6.34 -6.24
C GLY A 202 -22.77 5.90 -7.30
N PRO A 203 -23.45 6.88 -7.92
CA PRO A 203 -24.46 6.63 -8.94
C PRO A 203 -23.91 5.82 -10.12
N GLY A 204 -24.56 4.70 -10.45
CA GLY A 204 -24.12 3.79 -11.51
C GLY A 204 -23.06 2.77 -11.10
N GLY A 205 -22.43 2.94 -9.95
CA GLY A 205 -21.48 1.97 -9.40
C GLY A 205 -22.11 0.64 -8.98
N PRO A 206 -21.35 -0.43 -8.84
CA PRO A 206 -21.88 -1.74 -8.44
C PRO A 206 -22.44 -1.78 -7.03
N LEU A 207 -22.03 -0.87 -6.16
CA LEU A 207 -22.47 -0.76 -4.77
C LEU A 207 -23.28 0.53 -4.50
N GLU A 208 -23.94 1.11 -5.50
CA GLU A 208 -24.64 2.40 -5.39
C GLU A 208 -25.72 2.43 -4.27
N LYS A 209 -26.23 1.28 -3.86
CA LYS A 209 -27.21 1.17 -2.75
C LYS A 209 -26.56 1.02 -1.37
N THR A 210 -25.23 0.95 -1.31
CA THR A 210 -24.48 0.94 -0.06
C THR A 210 -24.51 2.32 0.58
N LYS A 211 -24.86 2.38 1.86
CA LYS A 211 -24.83 3.63 2.61
C LYS A 211 -23.41 3.94 3.05
N VAL A 212 -22.89 5.08 2.65
CA VAL A 212 -21.48 5.45 2.87
C VAL A 212 -21.36 6.39 4.07
N TYR A 213 -20.47 6.03 5.00
CA TYR A 213 -20.00 6.89 6.08
C TYR A 213 -18.64 7.44 5.72
N ILE A 214 -18.58 8.70 5.27
CA ILE A 214 -17.32 9.39 4.93
C ILE A 214 -16.81 10.09 6.18
N THR A 215 -15.54 9.90 6.50
CA THR A 215 -14.88 10.57 7.63
C THR A 215 -13.38 10.74 7.36
N ASN A 216 -12.77 11.76 7.96
CA ASN A 216 -11.34 11.97 8.04
C ASN A 216 -10.79 11.83 9.47
N ASP A 217 -11.60 11.35 10.42
CA ASP A 217 -11.15 11.09 11.80
C ASP A 217 -10.16 9.92 11.86
N TYR A 218 -10.16 9.09 10.85
CA TYR A 218 -9.31 7.90 10.74
C TYR A 218 -8.63 7.88 9.39
N GLN A 219 -7.45 7.25 9.35
CA GLN A 219 -6.85 6.75 8.13
C GLN A 219 -7.39 5.33 7.83
N HIS A 220 -6.63 4.44 7.27
CA HIS A 220 -7.09 3.10 6.90
C HIS A 220 -7.64 2.25 8.06
N SER A 221 -7.09 2.39 9.27
CA SER A 221 -7.32 1.46 10.39
C SER A 221 -8.49 1.80 11.30
N GLY A 222 -9.50 2.56 10.85
CA GLY A 222 -10.60 3.00 11.70
C GLY A 222 -11.32 1.87 12.45
N LEU A 223 -11.56 0.71 11.82
CA LEU A 223 -12.13 -0.45 12.51
C LEU A 223 -11.23 -1.04 13.58
N ARG A 224 -9.91 -0.90 13.44
CA ARG A 224 -8.93 -1.32 14.45
C ARG A 224 -8.86 -0.32 15.59
N ASP A 225 -8.90 0.97 15.27
CA ASP A 225 -8.73 2.07 16.22
C ASP A 225 -10.01 2.34 17.03
N SER A 226 -11.17 2.23 16.40
CA SER A 226 -12.48 2.54 16.99
C SER A 226 -13.59 1.59 16.53
N GLY A 227 -13.31 0.30 16.50
CA GLY A 227 -14.17 -0.73 15.91
C GLY A 227 -15.62 -0.73 16.42
N SER A 228 -15.82 -0.60 17.73
CA SER A 228 -17.16 -0.58 18.32
C SER A 228 -17.99 0.61 17.84
N GLN A 229 -17.39 1.79 17.74
CA GLN A 229 -18.09 3.01 17.30
C GLN A 229 -18.43 2.94 15.81
N ILE A 230 -17.44 2.55 14.97
CA ILE A 230 -17.65 2.44 13.53
C ILE A 230 -18.65 1.34 13.22
N PHE A 231 -18.52 0.16 13.83
CA PHE A 231 -19.46 -0.94 13.63
C PHE A 231 -20.89 -0.53 14.01
N SER A 232 -21.08 0.11 15.18
CA SER A 232 -22.38 0.59 15.62
C SER A 232 -22.99 1.60 14.65
N LYS A 233 -22.15 2.51 14.12
CA LYS A 233 -22.54 3.49 13.11
C LYS A 233 -23.00 2.81 11.81
N LEU A 234 -22.20 1.93 11.26
CA LEU A 234 -22.49 1.21 10.01
C LEU A 234 -23.72 0.31 10.16
N HIS A 235 -23.81 -0.43 11.26
CA HIS A 235 -24.99 -1.25 11.56
C HIS A 235 -26.25 -0.39 11.65
N GLY A 236 -26.18 0.75 12.36
CA GLY A 236 -27.30 1.69 12.45
C GLY A 236 -27.71 2.26 11.10
N MET A 237 -26.75 2.56 10.22
CA MET A 237 -27.02 3.01 8.85
C MET A 237 -27.65 1.88 8.02
N ALA A 238 -27.12 0.68 8.05
CA ALA A 238 -27.66 -0.46 7.30
C ALA A 238 -29.06 -0.84 7.77
N SER A 239 -29.32 -0.86 9.08
CA SER A 239 -30.65 -1.17 9.66
C SER A 239 -31.67 -0.05 9.49
N GLY A 240 -31.23 1.19 9.21
CA GLY A 240 -32.10 2.37 9.09
C GLY A 240 -32.38 3.06 10.44
N SER A 241 -31.73 2.65 11.53
CA SER A 241 -31.85 3.33 12.83
C SER A 241 -31.01 4.62 12.89
N VAL A 242 -30.05 4.77 12.03
CA VAL A 242 -29.28 6.00 11.81
C VAL A 242 -29.66 6.59 10.45
N ARG A 243 -30.08 7.86 10.46
CA ARG A 243 -30.45 8.58 9.23
C ARG A 243 -29.22 8.77 8.34
N THR A 244 -29.38 8.48 7.07
CA THR A 244 -28.38 8.75 6.02
C THR A 244 -28.96 9.77 5.04
N PRO A 245 -28.12 10.56 4.36
CA PRO A 245 -28.56 11.32 3.20
C PRO A 245 -29.24 10.39 2.18
N SER A 246 -30.28 10.88 1.56
CA SER A 246 -31.03 10.18 0.49
C SER A 246 -30.38 10.46 -0.86
#